data_ec3013402361893820dae3f2d0379e76
#
_entry.id   ec3013402361893820dae3f2d0379e76
#
_cell.length_a   1.000
_cell.length_b   1.000
_cell.length_c   1.000
_cell.angle_alpha   90.00
_cell.angle_beta   90.00
_cell.angle_gamma   90.00
#
_symmetry.space_group_name_H-M   'P 1'
#
loop_
_entity.id
_entity.type
_entity.pdbx_description
1 polymer ?
#
loop_
_entity_poly.entity_id
_entity_poly.type
_entity_poly.pdbx_seq_one_letter_code
_entity_poly.pdbx_strand_id
1 'polypeptide(L)'
;KRHQSVFLAELEDDDGRRLLRASTIIAPITGIDARRMLAYNWHSRVGWLAIGELDGVPYLQLCENRPYAGLDGAELDRLVLEIGGQGDRMERLLSAGGDLL
;
A
#
# COMPACT_ATOMS: atom_id res chain seq x y z
N LYS A 1 -4.75 11.74 17.81
CA LYS A 1 -4.64 10.35 17.39
C LYS A 1 -4.69 10.24 15.88
N ARG A 2 -3.74 9.49 15.32
CA ARG A 2 -3.62 9.35 13.88
C ARG A 2 -4.50 8.21 13.37
N HIS A 3 -5.14 8.43 12.25
CA HIS A 3 -5.92 7.42 11.55
C HIS A 3 -5.31 7.17 10.18
N GLN A 4 -5.21 5.90 9.82
CA GLN A 4 -4.75 5.50 8.50
C GLN A 4 -5.90 4.81 7.76
N SER A 5 -6.31 5.40 6.65
CA SER A 5 -7.37 4.82 5.83
C SER A 5 -6.80 3.75 4.91
N VAL A 6 -7.46 2.61 4.88
CA VAL A 6 -7.12 1.53 3.95
C VAL A 6 -8.26 1.38 2.97
N PHE A 7 -7.94 1.47 1.68
CA PHE A 7 -8.90 1.32 0.60
C PHE A 7 -8.86 -0.11 0.08
N LEU A 8 -10.03 -0.66 -0.20
CA LEU A 8 -10.15 -2.01 -0.76
C LEU A 8 -10.76 -1.90 -2.15
N ALA A 9 -10.14 -2.56 -3.11
CA ALA A 9 -10.62 -2.57 -4.49
C ALA A 9 -10.59 -3.99 -5.04
N GLU A 10 -11.58 -4.30 -5.87
CA GLU A 10 -11.64 -5.56 -6.57
C GLU A 10 -10.97 -5.41 -7.92
N LEU A 11 -10.07 -6.34 -8.24
CA LEU A 11 -9.36 -6.38 -9.50
C LEU A 11 -9.57 -7.74 -10.15
N GLU A 12 -9.31 -7.78 -11.44
CA GLU A 12 -9.37 -9.03 -12.20
C GLU A 12 -8.08 -9.16 -13.00
N ASP A 13 -7.44 -10.34 -12.93
CA ASP A 13 -6.22 -10.56 -13.68
C ASP A 13 -6.55 -10.95 -15.13
N ASP A 14 -5.52 -11.21 -15.94
CA ASP A 14 -5.68 -11.52 -17.36
C ASP A 14 -6.44 -12.83 -17.58
N ASP A 15 -6.44 -13.73 -16.60
CA ASP A 15 -7.15 -15.02 -16.66
C ASP A 15 -8.55 -14.95 -16.07
N GLY A 16 -8.99 -13.76 -15.66
CA GLY A 16 -10.32 -13.57 -15.08
C GLY A 16 -10.40 -13.90 -13.60
N ARG A 17 -9.27 -14.15 -12.93
CA ARG A 17 -9.28 -14.39 -11.49
C ARG A 17 -9.43 -13.08 -10.73
N ARG A 18 -10.22 -13.15 -9.67
CA ARG A 18 -10.47 -11.97 -8.85
C ARG A 18 -9.41 -11.82 -7.77
N LEU A 19 -8.95 -10.57 -7.62
CA LEU A 19 -7.98 -10.18 -6.62
C LEU A 19 -8.55 -9.05 -5.79
N LEU A 20 -8.22 -9.04 -4.51
CA LEU A 20 -8.51 -7.91 -3.64
C LEU A 20 -7.22 -7.10 -3.48
N ARG A 21 -7.31 -5.81 -3.73
CA ARG A 21 -6.21 -4.88 -3.45
C ARG A 21 -6.52 -4.06 -2.22
N ALA A 22 -5.61 -4.09 -1.26
CA ALA A 22 -5.61 -3.17 -0.15
C ALA A 22 -4.56 -2.10 -0.43
N SER A 23 -4.90 -0.83 -0.22
CA SER A 23 -3.95 0.27 -0.43
C SER A 23 -4.16 1.35 0.61
N THR A 24 -3.09 2.09 0.88
CA THR A 24 -3.16 3.24 1.77
C THR A 24 -2.26 4.33 1.23
N ILE A 25 -2.70 5.58 1.38
CA ILE A 25 -1.95 6.74 0.92
C ILE A 25 -0.84 7.05 1.91
N ILE A 26 0.36 7.24 1.38
CA ILE A 26 1.54 7.56 2.17
C ILE A 26 1.85 9.05 2.08
N ALA A 27 1.90 9.60 0.86
CA ALA A 27 2.34 10.97 0.65
C ALA A 27 2.00 11.44 -0.76
N PRO A 28 1.96 12.76 -0.99
CA PRO A 28 1.96 13.29 -2.35
C PRO A 28 3.23 12.86 -3.08
N ILE A 29 3.21 12.88 -4.40
CA ILE A 29 4.35 12.41 -5.21
C ILE A 29 5.49 13.40 -5.30
N THR A 30 5.31 14.64 -4.82
CA THR A 30 6.34 15.68 -4.85
C THR A 30 7.54 15.28 -3.99
N GLY A 31 8.74 15.33 -4.58
CA GLY A 31 9.96 15.02 -3.85
C GLY A 31 10.24 13.54 -3.61
N ILE A 32 9.51 12.66 -4.29
CA ILE A 32 9.72 11.22 -4.17
C ILE A 32 11.02 10.82 -4.87
N ASP A 33 11.84 10.05 -4.16
CA ASP A 33 13.02 9.42 -4.73
C ASP A 33 12.66 8.02 -5.20
N ALA A 34 12.47 7.85 -6.50
CA ALA A 34 12.04 6.59 -7.09
C ALA A 34 13.01 5.44 -6.81
N ARG A 35 14.31 5.74 -6.76
CA ARG A 35 15.32 4.71 -6.48
C ARG A 35 15.10 4.11 -5.09
N ARG A 36 14.86 4.95 -4.09
CA ARG A 36 14.59 4.48 -2.73
C ARG A 36 13.29 3.68 -2.65
N MET A 37 12.27 4.12 -3.38
CA MET A 37 10.99 3.42 -3.41
C MET A 37 11.16 2.01 -3.98
N LEU A 38 11.86 1.89 -5.08
CA LEU A 38 12.10 0.59 -5.71
C LEU A 38 12.99 -0.31 -4.84
N ALA A 39 13.98 0.25 -4.16
CA ALA A 39 14.81 -0.50 -3.22
C ALA A 39 13.99 -1.01 -2.04
N TYR A 40 13.08 -0.17 -1.53
CA TYR A 40 12.15 -0.60 -0.49
C TYR A 40 11.35 -1.83 -0.95
N ASN A 41 10.82 -1.80 -2.17
CA ASN A 41 10.03 -2.89 -2.71
C ASN A 41 10.81 -4.20 -2.77
N TRP A 42 12.10 -4.12 -3.10
CA TRP A 42 12.96 -5.29 -3.14
C TRP A 42 13.07 -5.99 -1.78
N HIS A 43 13.10 -5.22 -0.70
CA HIS A 43 13.26 -5.74 0.65
C HIS A 43 11.94 -6.06 1.34
N SER A 44 10.83 -5.53 0.85
CA SER A 44 9.53 -5.68 1.52
C SER A 44 9.01 -7.11 1.43
N ARG A 45 8.45 -7.59 2.53
CA ARG A 45 7.80 -8.91 2.58
C ARG A 45 6.30 -8.82 2.29
N VAL A 46 5.68 -7.73 2.71
CA VAL A 46 4.26 -7.49 2.51
C VAL A 46 4.10 -6.03 2.10
N GLY A 47 3.44 -5.85 0.98
CA GLY A 47 3.20 -4.51 0.46
C GLY A 47 4.33 -4.00 -0.43
N TRP A 48 3.96 -3.21 -1.40
CA TRP A 48 4.90 -2.52 -2.27
C TRP A 48 4.44 -1.09 -2.45
N LEU A 49 5.40 -0.22 -2.78
CA LEU A 49 5.12 1.18 -3.05
C LEU A 49 4.83 1.37 -4.54
N ALA A 50 3.81 2.16 -4.82
CA ALA A 50 3.41 2.48 -6.19
C ALA A 50 2.83 3.89 -6.23
N ILE A 51 2.79 4.46 -7.43
CA ILE A 51 2.06 5.70 -7.67
C ILE A 51 0.70 5.29 -8.20
N GLY A 52 -0.35 5.67 -7.48
CA GLY A 52 -1.72 5.40 -7.88
C GLY A 52 -2.58 6.61 -7.67
N GLU A 53 -3.63 6.74 -8.48
CA GLU A 53 -4.51 7.89 -8.41
C GLU A 53 -5.69 7.64 -7.48
N LEU A 54 -6.06 8.68 -6.75
CA LEU A 54 -7.32 8.74 -6.01
C LEU A 54 -8.03 10.00 -6.46
N ASP A 55 -9.22 9.85 -7.02
CA ASP A 55 -10.01 10.95 -7.59
C ASP A 55 -9.19 11.80 -8.58
N GLY A 56 -8.39 11.12 -9.41
CA GLY A 56 -7.60 11.76 -10.44
C GLY A 56 -6.30 12.40 -9.95
N VAL A 57 -5.99 12.31 -8.66
CA VAL A 57 -4.78 12.88 -8.09
C VAL A 57 -3.80 11.75 -7.75
N PRO A 58 -2.56 11.80 -8.26
CA PRO A 58 -1.58 10.77 -7.97
C PRO A 58 -0.98 10.91 -6.58
N TYR A 59 -0.79 9.76 -5.92
CA TYR A 59 -0.16 9.68 -4.60
C TYR A 59 0.79 8.51 -4.54
N LEU A 60 1.79 8.61 -3.68
CA LEU A 60 2.55 7.44 -3.27
C LEU A 60 1.67 6.60 -2.35
N GLN A 61 1.51 5.34 -2.69
CA GLN A 61 0.67 4.42 -1.95
C GLN A 61 1.41 3.14 -1.63
N LEU A 62 1.06 2.53 -0.50
CA LEU A 62 1.47 1.17 -0.16
C LEU A 62 0.33 0.25 -0.53
N CYS A 63 0.62 -0.78 -1.31
CA CYS A 63 -0.38 -1.67 -1.88
C CYS A 63 -0.04 -3.13 -1.61
N GLU A 64 -1.05 -3.99 -1.59
CA GLU A 64 -0.90 -5.42 -1.56
C GLU A 64 -2.12 -6.07 -2.20
N ASN A 65 -1.89 -7.11 -2.99
CA ASN A 65 -2.98 -7.88 -3.61
C ASN A 65 -3.07 -9.27 -2.97
N ARG A 66 -4.30 -9.77 -2.85
CA ARG A 66 -4.55 -11.14 -2.44
C ARG A 66 -5.62 -11.75 -3.34
N PRO A 67 -5.44 -13.02 -3.78
CA PRO A 67 -6.52 -13.70 -4.50
C PRO A 67 -7.73 -13.87 -3.60
N TYR A 68 -8.92 -13.77 -4.15
CA TYR A 68 -10.13 -14.09 -3.39
C TYR A 68 -10.17 -15.55 -2.99
N ALA A 69 -9.63 -16.42 -3.82
CA ALA A 69 -9.54 -17.85 -3.48
C ALA A 69 -8.66 -18.02 -2.23
N GLY A 70 -9.25 -18.58 -1.18
CA GLY A 70 -8.54 -18.77 0.09
C GLY A 70 -8.49 -17.56 1.00
N LEU A 71 -9.09 -16.44 0.59
CA LEU A 71 -9.13 -15.25 1.43
C LEU A 71 -10.34 -15.35 2.36
N ASP A 72 -10.09 -15.56 3.64
CA ASP A 72 -11.15 -15.57 4.66
C ASP A 72 -11.13 -14.26 5.47
N GLY A 73 -12.07 -14.15 6.41
CA GLY A 73 -12.20 -12.95 7.22
C GLY A 73 -10.97 -12.64 8.05
N ALA A 74 -10.31 -13.67 8.59
CA ALA A 74 -9.12 -13.47 9.40
C ALA A 74 -7.94 -12.97 8.56
N GLU A 75 -7.78 -13.50 7.35
CA GLU A 75 -6.74 -13.05 6.42
C GLU A 75 -7.01 -11.61 5.95
N LEU A 76 -8.27 -11.28 5.70
CA LEU A 76 -8.64 -9.93 5.32
C LEU A 76 -8.32 -8.94 6.44
N ASP A 77 -8.68 -9.27 7.69
CA ASP A 77 -8.38 -8.42 8.84
C ASP A 77 -6.87 -8.23 9.00
N ARG A 78 -6.10 -9.31 8.85
CA ARG A 78 -4.65 -9.25 8.92
C ARG A 78 -4.08 -8.32 7.84
N LEU A 79 -4.55 -8.45 6.62
CA LEU A 79 -4.11 -7.63 5.50
C LEU A 79 -4.36 -6.15 5.76
N VAL A 80 -5.57 -5.80 6.20
CA VAL A 80 -5.94 -4.41 6.50
C VAL A 80 -5.06 -3.86 7.61
N LEU A 81 -4.84 -4.62 8.68
CA LEU A 81 -4.01 -4.18 9.80
C LEU A 81 -2.54 -4.01 9.40
N GLU A 82 -2.01 -4.91 8.59
CA GLU A 82 -0.62 -4.81 8.14
C GLU A 82 -0.41 -3.61 7.22
N ILE A 83 -1.28 -3.43 6.24
CA ILE A 83 -1.15 -2.33 5.29
C ILE A 83 -1.39 -0.99 5.99
N GLY A 84 -2.40 -0.90 6.84
CA GLY A 84 -2.68 0.31 7.60
C GLY A 84 -1.54 0.67 8.56
N GLY A 85 -1.05 -0.32 9.31
CA GLY A 85 0.03 -0.10 10.28
C GLY A 85 1.35 0.26 9.62
N GLN A 86 1.70 -0.43 8.54
CA GLN A 86 2.93 -0.15 7.81
C GLN A 86 2.86 1.19 7.11
N GLY A 87 1.70 1.51 6.52
CA GLY A 87 1.47 2.81 5.90
C GLY A 87 1.60 3.96 6.88
N ASP A 88 1.04 3.80 8.07
CA ASP A 88 1.15 4.81 9.12
C ASP A 88 2.62 5.04 9.53
N ARG A 89 3.39 3.97 9.68
CA ARG A 89 4.82 4.09 9.99
C ARG A 89 5.59 4.84 8.91
N MET A 90 5.32 4.52 7.65
CA MET A 90 5.97 5.19 6.51
C MET A 90 5.61 6.67 6.46
N GLU A 91 4.34 6.99 6.64
CA GLU A 91 3.87 8.37 6.63
C GLU A 91 4.58 9.18 7.71
N ARG A 92 4.70 8.61 8.90
CA ARG A 92 5.41 9.28 10.00
C ARG A 92 6.88 9.48 9.71
N LEU A 93 7.54 8.47 9.13
CA LEU A 93 8.95 8.58 8.76
C LEU A 93 9.18 9.67 7.73
N LEU A 94 8.36 9.72 6.69
CA LEU A 94 8.49 10.74 5.66
C LEU A 94 8.17 12.14 6.18
N SER A 95 7.17 12.25 7.04
CA SER A 95 6.80 13.54 7.66
C SER A 95 7.91 14.09 8.55
N ALA A 96 8.68 13.20 9.17
CA ALA A 96 9.80 13.59 10.03
C ALA A 96 11.11 13.75 9.24
N GLY A 97 11.07 13.62 7.92
CA GLY A 97 12.28 13.67 7.10
C GLY A 97 13.12 12.40 7.15
N GLY A 98 12.53 11.31 7.63
CA GLY A 98 13.25 10.05 7.78
C GLY A 98 13.38 9.27 6.49
N ASP A 99 14.10 8.15 6.59
CA ASP A 99 14.39 7.26 5.48
C ASP A 99 13.50 6.03 5.57
N LEU A 100 13.08 5.51 4.43
CA LEU A 100 12.28 4.29 4.36
C LEU A 100 13.12 3.02 4.51
N LEU A 101 14.40 3.10 4.27
CA LEU A 101 15.30 1.94 4.33
C LEU A 101 16.18 1.95 5.56
#